data_fefb86515baa1f2fc5867490d16109cc
#
_entry.id   fefb86515baa1f2fc5867490d16109cc
#
_cell.length_a   1.000
_cell.length_b   1.000
_cell.length_c   1.000
_cell.angle_alpha   90.00
_cell.angle_beta   90.00
_cell.angle_gamma   90.00
#
_symmetry.space_group_name_H-M   'P 1'
#
loop_
_entity.id
_entity.type
_entity.pdbx_description
1 polymer ?
#
loop_
_entity_poly.entity_id
_entity_poly.type
_entity_poly.pdbx_seq_one_letter_code
_entity_poly.pdbx_strand_id
1 'polypeptide(L)'
;GDGGYLMLHSEMITSLQEKKKITILLFNNHGFQCIHNLQREHGSDGFGNEFRYRDETTGRLTGEYLPLDFAAHAASLGAKSYKAHTAEQLKDALLKAKNETTTVLIEISVLPGSGTDGYESWWNVGVPEVSVSEKVTAASERRKQRLAEIHII
;
A
#
# COMPACT_ATOMS: atom_id res chain seq x y z
N GLY A 1 3.48 0.48 -3.95
CA GLY A 1 3.50 0.54 -2.48
C GLY A 1 4.32 -0.57 -1.88
N ASP A 2 4.61 -0.42 -0.61
CA ASP A 2 5.41 -1.35 0.20
C ASP A 2 4.80 -2.74 0.30
N GLY A 3 3.48 -2.86 0.45
CA GLY A 3 2.79 -4.14 0.40
C GLY A 3 3.01 -4.88 -0.92
N GLY A 4 2.89 -4.19 -2.05
CA GLY A 4 3.15 -4.78 -3.36
C GLY A 4 4.62 -5.17 -3.55
N TYR A 5 5.54 -4.39 -3.03
CA TYR A 5 6.96 -4.71 -3.05
C TYR A 5 7.27 -6.03 -2.32
N LEU A 6 6.68 -6.23 -1.15
CA LEU A 6 6.87 -7.46 -0.37
C LEU A 6 6.33 -8.72 -1.05
N MET A 7 5.44 -8.58 -2.03
CA MET A 7 4.92 -9.72 -2.78
C MET A 7 5.93 -10.28 -3.80
N LEU A 8 6.81 -9.44 -4.35
CA LEU A 8 7.68 -9.85 -5.46
C LEU A 8 9.05 -9.11 -5.46
N HIS A 9 9.59 -8.81 -4.29
CA HIS A 9 10.88 -8.12 -4.16
C HIS A 9 12.08 -8.95 -4.68
N SER A 10 11.93 -10.27 -4.78
CA SER A 10 12.96 -11.20 -5.28
C SER A 10 13.37 -10.91 -6.73
N GLU A 11 12.51 -10.30 -7.55
CA GLU A 11 12.81 -9.93 -8.93
C GLU A 11 13.90 -8.85 -9.04
N MET A 12 14.21 -8.18 -7.94
CA MET A 12 15.40 -7.32 -7.88
C MET A 12 16.69 -8.11 -8.14
N ILE A 13 16.76 -9.35 -7.66
CA ILE A 13 17.92 -10.23 -7.86
C ILE A 13 18.07 -10.54 -9.37
N THR A 14 16.97 -10.84 -10.06
CA THR A 14 16.97 -11.04 -11.52
C THR A 14 17.55 -9.83 -12.25
N SER A 15 17.11 -8.62 -11.88
CA SER A 15 17.65 -7.38 -12.47
C SER A 15 19.17 -7.24 -12.26
N LEU A 16 19.66 -7.59 -11.07
CA LEU A 16 21.09 -7.54 -10.77
C LEU A 16 21.89 -8.61 -11.52
N GLN A 17 21.37 -9.84 -11.61
CA GLN A 17 21.99 -10.95 -12.35
C GLN A 17 22.11 -10.63 -13.84
N GLU A 18 21.04 -10.10 -14.42
CA GLU A 18 20.98 -9.74 -15.86
C GLU A 18 21.67 -8.41 -16.16
N LYS A 19 22.17 -7.70 -15.14
CA LYS A 19 22.76 -6.34 -15.27
C LYS A 19 21.83 -5.38 -16.01
N LYS A 20 20.53 -5.55 -15.80
CA LYS A 20 19.48 -4.68 -16.34
C LYS A 20 18.98 -3.77 -15.24
N LYS A 21 19.46 -2.54 -15.25
CA LYS A 21 19.07 -1.54 -14.26
C LYS A 21 17.57 -1.29 -14.30
N ILE A 22 16.92 -1.37 -13.14
CA ILE A 22 15.59 -0.82 -12.88
C ILE A 22 15.65 0.22 -11.76
N THR A 23 14.74 1.16 -11.77
CA THR A 23 14.56 2.12 -10.67
C THR A 23 13.20 1.90 -10.04
N ILE A 24 13.21 1.50 -8.78
CA ILE A 24 12.02 1.21 -7.99
C ILE A 24 11.71 2.42 -7.12
N LEU A 25 10.54 3.04 -7.35
CA LEU A 25 9.98 4.06 -6.46
C LEU A 25 9.01 3.37 -5.49
N LEU A 26 9.42 3.21 -4.25
CA LEU A 26 8.64 2.53 -3.25
C LEU A 26 7.95 3.55 -2.34
N PHE A 27 6.64 3.68 -2.50
CA PHE A 27 5.81 4.50 -1.61
C PHE A 27 5.50 3.69 -0.35
N ASN A 28 6.19 4.04 0.74
CA ASN A 28 6.02 3.40 2.03
C ASN A 28 4.87 4.07 2.79
N ASN A 29 3.71 3.44 2.77
CA ASN A 29 2.49 3.84 3.49
C ASN A 29 2.09 2.82 4.56
N HIS A 30 3.03 1.96 4.97
CA HIS A 30 2.91 0.97 6.03
C HIS A 30 1.85 -0.11 5.78
N GLY A 31 1.71 -0.58 4.53
CA GLY A 31 0.86 -1.73 4.23
C GLY A 31 0.15 -1.71 2.89
N PHE A 32 -0.89 -2.52 2.80
CA PHE A 32 -1.79 -2.60 1.66
C PHE A 32 -2.91 -1.56 1.79
N GLN A 33 -2.57 -0.29 1.78
CA GLN A 33 -3.49 0.81 2.12
C GLN A 33 -4.70 0.90 1.18
N CYS A 34 -4.54 0.55 -0.10
CA CYS A 34 -5.68 0.49 -1.02
C CYS A 34 -6.74 -0.50 -0.53
N ILE A 35 -6.32 -1.70 -0.12
CA ILE A 35 -7.23 -2.73 0.38
C ILE A 35 -7.79 -2.33 1.76
N HIS A 36 -6.96 -1.73 2.61
CA HIS A 36 -7.39 -1.21 3.91
C HIS A 36 -8.50 -0.16 3.77
N ASN A 37 -8.32 0.78 2.85
CA ASN A 37 -9.33 1.81 2.57
C ASN A 37 -10.62 1.21 2.03
N LEU A 38 -10.55 0.25 1.11
CA LEU A 38 -11.72 -0.48 0.62
C LEU A 38 -12.49 -1.16 1.75
N GLN A 39 -11.79 -1.85 2.65
CA GLN A 39 -12.44 -2.46 3.81
C GLN A 39 -13.18 -1.43 4.66
N ARG A 40 -12.53 -0.31 4.97
CA ARG A 40 -13.11 0.75 5.81
C ARG A 40 -14.33 1.42 5.18
N GLU A 41 -14.28 1.71 3.89
CA GLU A 41 -15.39 2.31 3.15
C GLU A 41 -16.62 1.39 3.11
N HIS A 42 -16.40 0.09 3.20
CA HIS A 42 -17.46 -0.92 3.20
C HIS A 42 -17.83 -1.42 4.59
N GLY A 43 -17.52 -0.64 5.63
CA GLY A 43 -18.00 -0.84 6.99
C GLY A 43 -17.14 -1.74 7.88
N SER A 44 -16.01 -2.25 7.38
CA SER A 44 -15.03 -2.96 8.21
C SER A 44 -14.15 -1.96 8.97
N ASP A 45 -13.69 -2.35 10.16
CA ASP A 45 -12.69 -1.57 10.91
C ASP A 45 -11.27 -1.72 10.31
N GLY A 46 -11.11 -2.54 9.26
CA GLY A 46 -9.84 -2.95 8.68
C GLY A 46 -9.25 -4.15 9.41
N PHE A 47 -8.58 -5.03 8.67
CA PHE A 47 -7.94 -6.20 9.26
C PHE A 47 -6.70 -6.62 8.47
N GLY A 48 -5.53 -6.65 9.15
CA GLY A 48 -4.33 -7.28 8.64
C GLY A 48 -3.65 -6.64 7.41
N ASN A 49 -4.13 -5.48 6.96
CA ASN A 49 -3.58 -4.80 5.78
C ASN A 49 -2.51 -3.76 6.10
N GLU A 50 -2.42 -3.33 7.35
CA GLU A 50 -1.37 -2.45 7.84
C GLU A 50 -0.29 -3.26 8.56
N PHE A 51 0.96 -2.84 8.42
CA PHE A 51 2.09 -3.47 9.10
C PHE A 51 2.22 -2.92 10.52
N ARG A 52 1.39 -3.42 11.43
CA ARG A 52 1.32 -3.00 12.83
C ARG A 52 1.64 -4.14 13.78
N TYR A 53 2.18 -3.79 14.92
CA TYR A 53 2.26 -4.72 16.03
C TYR A 53 0.86 -5.10 16.53
N ARG A 54 0.78 -6.30 17.11
CA ARG A 54 -0.44 -6.73 17.80
C ARG A 54 -0.56 -5.97 19.12
N ASP A 55 -1.73 -5.39 19.34
CA ASP A 55 -2.10 -4.82 20.61
C ASP A 55 -2.44 -5.96 21.60
N GLU A 56 -1.76 -6.00 22.74
CA GLU A 56 -1.89 -7.09 23.71
C GLU A 56 -3.26 -7.11 24.41
N THR A 57 -3.90 -5.95 24.54
CA THR A 57 -5.19 -5.83 25.23
C THR A 57 -6.33 -6.32 24.34
N THR A 58 -6.33 -5.92 23.08
CA THR A 58 -7.42 -6.24 22.14
C THR A 58 -7.14 -7.47 21.30
N GLY A 59 -5.89 -7.92 21.23
CA GLY A 59 -5.43 -8.99 20.35
C GLY A 59 -5.49 -8.63 18.84
N ARG A 60 -5.70 -7.36 18.51
CA ARG A 60 -5.79 -6.87 17.12
C ARG A 60 -4.47 -6.27 16.64
N LEU A 61 -4.28 -6.15 15.34
CA LEU A 61 -3.13 -5.51 14.70
C LEU A 61 -3.34 -3.99 14.63
N THR A 62 -3.41 -3.34 15.79
CA THR A 62 -3.72 -1.91 15.96
C THR A 62 -2.65 -1.14 16.74
N GLY A 63 -1.54 -1.80 17.09
CA GLY A 63 -0.40 -1.16 17.75
C GLY A 63 0.37 -0.22 16.83
N GLU A 64 1.57 0.15 17.24
CA GLU A 64 2.48 0.99 16.45
C GLU A 64 2.82 0.32 15.12
N TYR A 65 3.19 1.12 14.12
CA TYR A 65 3.69 0.61 12.86
C TYR A 65 5.03 -0.11 13.03
N LEU A 66 5.20 -1.21 12.32
CA LEU A 66 6.50 -1.88 12.23
C LEU A 66 7.54 -0.94 11.59
N PRO A 67 8.74 -0.80 12.18
CA PRO A 67 9.80 0.05 11.64
C PRO A 67 10.53 -0.65 10.48
N LEU A 68 9.82 -0.94 9.40
CA LEU A 68 10.40 -1.60 8.24
C LEU A 68 11.32 -0.65 7.48
N ASP A 69 12.50 -1.12 7.11
CA ASP A 69 13.51 -0.38 6.35
C ASP A 69 13.69 -1.02 4.97
N PHE A 70 12.91 -0.56 4.00
CA PHE A 70 12.95 -1.11 2.63
C PHE A 70 14.21 -0.69 1.87
N ALA A 71 14.78 0.47 2.19
CA ALA A 71 16.04 0.89 1.62
C ALA A 71 17.19 -0.01 2.07
N ALA A 72 17.27 -0.33 3.36
CA ALA A 72 18.25 -1.28 3.89
C ALA A 72 18.03 -2.70 3.32
N HIS A 73 16.78 -3.13 3.18
CA HIS A 73 16.44 -4.41 2.55
C HIS A 73 16.96 -4.49 1.12
N ALA A 74 16.69 -3.47 0.28
CA ALA A 74 17.19 -3.42 -1.09
C ALA A 74 18.73 -3.41 -1.16
N ALA A 75 19.38 -2.66 -0.25
CA ALA A 75 20.83 -2.62 -0.16
C ALA A 75 21.41 -4.00 0.19
N SER A 76 20.77 -4.76 1.07
CA SER A 76 21.21 -6.11 1.45
C SER A 76 21.18 -7.10 0.28
N LEU A 77 20.33 -6.87 -0.71
CA LEU A 77 20.25 -7.64 -1.96
C LEU A 77 21.28 -7.19 -3.01
N GLY A 78 22.00 -6.09 -2.77
CA GLY A 78 23.03 -5.55 -3.67
C GLY A 78 22.57 -4.36 -4.54
N ALA A 79 21.35 -3.88 -4.39
CA ALA A 79 20.89 -2.66 -5.07
C ALA A 79 21.43 -1.40 -4.40
N LYS A 80 21.50 -0.29 -5.12
CA LYS A 80 21.64 1.04 -4.51
C LYS A 80 20.31 1.47 -3.90
N SER A 81 20.36 2.16 -2.77
CA SER A 81 19.13 2.62 -2.14
C SER A 81 19.24 4.04 -1.60
N TYR A 82 18.11 4.74 -1.62
CA TYR A 82 17.95 6.10 -1.10
C TYR A 82 16.65 6.19 -0.33
N LYS A 83 16.58 7.13 0.63
CA LYS A 83 15.34 7.48 1.33
C LYS A 83 14.96 8.92 1.02
N ALA A 84 13.67 9.18 0.91
CA ALA A 84 13.11 10.49 0.69
C ALA A 84 11.88 10.72 1.58
N HIS A 85 11.88 11.79 2.35
CA HIS A 85 10.81 12.23 3.21
C HIS A 85 10.21 13.57 2.75
N THR A 86 10.85 14.24 1.79
CA THR A 86 10.38 15.49 1.17
C THR A 86 10.49 15.43 -0.34
N ALA A 87 9.80 16.33 -1.03
CA ALA A 87 9.87 16.43 -2.49
C ALA A 87 11.29 16.77 -2.98
N GLU A 88 12.03 17.61 -2.23
CA GLU A 88 13.41 17.95 -2.55
C GLU A 88 14.33 16.74 -2.44
N GLN A 89 14.20 15.96 -1.36
CA GLN A 89 14.96 14.72 -1.18
C GLN A 89 14.65 13.70 -2.27
N LEU A 90 13.36 13.58 -2.67
CA LEU A 90 12.97 12.73 -3.78
C LEU A 90 13.61 13.16 -5.09
N LYS A 91 13.60 14.46 -5.39
CA LYS A 91 14.25 15.01 -6.58
C LYS A 91 15.73 14.68 -6.62
N ASP A 92 16.44 14.88 -5.50
CA ASP A 92 17.86 14.56 -5.38
C ASP A 92 18.12 13.05 -5.54
N ALA A 93 17.31 12.22 -4.92
CA ALA A 93 17.42 10.77 -5.06
C ALA A 93 17.19 10.29 -6.51
N LEU A 94 16.24 10.89 -7.22
CA LEU A 94 15.99 10.62 -8.63
C LEU A 94 17.17 11.02 -9.52
N LEU A 95 17.79 12.17 -9.27
CA LEU A 95 18.97 12.61 -10.00
C LEU A 95 20.17 11.69 -9.75
N LYS A 96 20.38 11.23 -8.51
CA LYS A 96 21.40 10.22 -8.18
C LYS A 96 21.09 8.90 -8.86
N ALA A 97 19.86 8.42 -8.75
CA ALA A 97 19.42 7.18 -9.38
C ALA A 97 19.63 7.18 -10.90
N LYS A 98 19.42 8.31 -11.57
CA LYS A 98 19.65 8.44 -13.01
C LYS A 98 21.10 8.13 -13.40
N ASN A 99 22.06 8.49 -12.56
CA ASN A 99 23.50 8.33 -12.80
C ASN A 99 24.05 6.97 -12.34
N GLU A 100 23.30 6.21 -11.57
CA GLU A 100 23.69 4.86 -11.16
C GLU A 100 23.67 3.89 -12.34
N THR A 101 24.54 2.92 -12.33
CA THR A 101 24.65 1.87 -13.36
C THR A 101 23.98 0.56 -12.96
N THR A 102 23.59 0.42 -11.71
CA THR A 102 22.91 -0.76 -11.15
C THR A 102 21.49 -0.43 -10.74
N THR A 103 20.74 -1.45 -10.37
CA THR A 103 19.36 -1.29 -9.85
C THR A 103 19.34 -0.40 -8.61
N VAL A 104 18.32 0.45 -8.54
CA VAL A 104 18.13 1.44 -7.47
C VAL A 104 16.73 1.28 -6.87
N LEU A 105 16.64 1.38 -5.55
CA LEU A 105 15.37 1.57 -4.85
C LEU A 105 15.38 2.93 -4.14
N ILE A 106 14.34 3.72 -4.34
CA ILE A 106 14.08 4.95 -3.58
C ILE A 106 12.85 4.70 -2.70
N GLU A 107 13.07 4.64 -1.40
CA GLU A 107 12.00 4.57 -0.41
C GLU A 107 11.46 5.97 -0.13
N ILE A 108 10.16 6.16 -0.35
CA ILE A 108 9.46 7.42 -0.20
C ILE A 108 8.45 7.27 0.93
N SER A 109 8.65 7.98 2.02
CA SER A 109 7.66 8.00 3.11
C SER A 109 6.44 8.79 2.68
N VAL A 110 5.27 8.17 2.80
CA VAL A 110 3.99 8.83 2.53
C VAL A 110 3.05 8.64 3.70
N LEU A 111 2.12 9.55 3.85
CA LEU A 111 1.15 9.52 4.95
C LEU A 111 0.21 8.32 4.78
N PRO A 112 0.12 7.39 5.75
CA PRO A 112 -0.83 6.30 5.71
C PRO A 112 -2.27 6.81 5.61
N GLY A 113 -3.11 6.10 4.86
CA GLY A 113 -4.50 6.48 4.65
C GLY A 113 -4.70 7.68 3.72
N SER A 114 -3.63 8.30 3.22
CA SER A 114 -3.74 9.33 2.19
C SER A 114 -4.10 8.69 0.86
N GLY A 115 -4.96 9.34 0.11
CA GLY A 115 -5.41 8.88 -1.20
C GLY A 115 -6.09 10.02 -1.95
N THR A 116 -6.47 9.76 -3.19
CA THR A 116 -7.31 10.65 -3.96
C THR A 116 -8.77 10.31 -3.70
N ASP A 117 -9.61 11.32 -3.51
CA ASP A 117 -11.06 11.15 -3.43
C ASP A 117 -11.64 10.88 -4.83
N GLY A 118 -12.81 10.25 -4.88
CA GLY A 118 -13.66 10.34 -6.05
C GLY A 118 -13.53 9.23 -7.09
N TYR A 119 -13.22 8.02 -6.70
CA TYR A 119 -13.43 6.86 -7.58
C TYR A 119 -14.92 6.49 -7.59
N GLU A 120 -15.66 7.03 -8.51
CA GLU A 120 -17.13 6.94 -8.56
C GLU A 120 -17.68 5.51 -8.52
N SER A 121 -16.94 4.50 -8.99
CA SER A 121 -17.37 3.11 -9.01
C SER A 121 -16.84 2.23 -7.87
N TRP A 122 -16.05 2.77 -6.95
CA TRP A 122 -15.50 2.00 -5.82
C TRP A 122 -16.56 1.53 -4.84
N TRP A 123 -17.73 2.16 -4.82
CA TRP A 123 -18.88 1.69 -4.07
C TRP A 123 -19.38 0.32 -4.53
N ASN A 124 -19.09 -0.11 -5.76
CA ASN A 124 -19.51 -1.41 -6.30
C ASN A 124 -18.50 -2.53 -5.99
N VAL A 125 -17.97 -2.53 -4.80
CA VAL A 125 -17.17 -3.63 -4.26
C VAL A 125 -18.09 -4.58 -3.50
N GLY A 126 -17.83 -5.89 -3.60
CA GLY A 126 -18.60 -6.89 -2.88
C GLY A 126 -18.58 -6.65 -1.37
N VAL A 127 -19.76 -6.60 -0.77
CA VAL A 127 -19.94 -6.46 0.68
C VAL A 127 -20.61 -7.72 1.21
N PRO A 128 -20.20 -8.29 2.35
CA PRO A 128 -20.88 -9.44 2.94
C PRO A 128 -22.37 -9.16 3.16
N GLU A 129 -23.22 -10.07 2.70
CA GLU A 129 -24.67 -9.94 2.89
C GLU A 129 -25.10 -10.32 4.31
N VAL A 130 -24.29 -11.14 4.97
CA VAL A 130 -24.51 -11.57 6.36
C VAL A 130 -23.35 -11.08 7.21
N SER A 131 -23.65 -10.21 8.15
CA SER A 131 -22.67 -9.67 9.09
C SER A 131 -23.36 -9.32 10.42
N VAL A 132 -22.64 -9.48 11.50
CA VAL A 132 -23.06 -8.98 12.83
C VAL A 132 -22.71 -7.48 13.01
N SER A 133 -21.98 -6.89 12.07
CA SER A 133 -21.61 -5.47 12.07
C SER A 133 -22.68 -4.64 11.37
N GLU A 134 -23.32 -3.73 12.09
CA GLU A 134 -24.30 -2.80 11.53
C GLU A 134 -23.71 -1.94 10.39
N LYS A 135 -22.43 -1.57 10.51
CA LYS A 135 -21.72 -0.79 9.47
C LYS A 135 -21.60 -1.57 8.16
N VAL A 136 -21.30 -2.86 8.23
CA VAL A 136 -21.20 -3.75 7.05
C VAL A 136 -22.58 -3.95 6.44
N THR A 137 -23.61 -4.19 7.26
CA THR A 137 -24.98 -4.33 6.79
C THR A 137 -25.45 -3.05 6.07
N ALA A 138 -25.20 -1.88 6.66
CA ALA A 138 -25.53 -0.61 6.02
C ALA A 138 -24.78 -0.37 4.70
N ALA A 139 -23.52 -0.81 4.59
CA ALA A 139 -22.76 -0.74 3.35
C ALA A 139 -23.36 -1.66 2.26
N SER A 140 -23.78 -2.88 2.64
CA SER A 140 -24.47 -3.80 1.74
C SER A 140 -25.78 -3.20 1.20
N GLU A 141 -26.60 -2.60 2.07
CA GLU A 141 -27.85 -1.95 1.65
C GLU A 141 -27.62 -0.75 0.73
N ARG A 142 -26.63 0.10 1.05
CA ARG A 142 -26.25 1.21 0.15
C ARG A 142 -25.83 0.73 -1.22
N ARG A 143 -25.06 -0.36 -1.29
CA ARG A 143 -24.67 -0.98 -2.57
C ARG A 143 -25.88 -1.45 -3.35
N LYS A 144 -26.82 -2.15 -2.73
CA LYS A 144 -28.06 -2.63 -3.36
C LYS A 144 -28.90 -1.47 -3.93
N GLN A 145 -29.05 -0.38 -3.15
CA GLN A 145 -29.77 0.81 -3.59
C GLN A 145 -29.13 1.43 -4.84
N ARG A 146 -27.81 1.63 -4.83
CA ARG A 146 -27.10 2.20 -5.99
C ARG A 146 -27.17 1.30 -7.23
N LEU A 147 -27.10 -0.03 -7.05
CA LEU A 147 -27.26 -0.97 -8.16
C LEU A 147 -28.68 -0.89 -8.77
N ALA A 148 -29.70 -0.65 -7.97
CA ALA A 148 -31.07 -0.47 -8.47
C ALA A 148 -31.28 0.84 -9.23
N GLU A 149 -30.44 1.86 -8.97
CA GLU A 149 -30.46 3.15 -9.67
C GLU A 149 -29.74 3.10 -11.04
N ILE A 150 -28.92 2.08 -11.28
CA ILE A 150 -28.24 1.91 -12.57
C ILE A 150 -29.26 1.37 -13.58
N HIS A 151 -29.70 2.25 -14.46
CA HIS A 151 -30.46 1.84 -15.64
C HIS A 151 -29.52 1.11 -16.62
N ILE A 152 -29.68 -0.19 -16.74
CA ILE A 152 -29.05 -0.95 -17.83
C ILE A 152 -29.82 -0.58 -19.08
N ILE A 153 -29.22 0.23 -19.95
CA ILE A 153 -29.74 0.54 -21.29
C ILE A 153 -29.50 -0.64 -22.20
#